data_93d417aa3f5e199572971ff82f5e6d73
#
_entry.id   93d417aa3f5e199572971ff82f5e6d73
#
_cell.length_a   1.000
_cell.length_b   1.000
_cell.length_c   1.000
_cell.angle_alpha   90.00
_cell.angle_beta   90.00
_cell.angle_gamma   90.00
#
_symmetry.space_group_name_H-M   'P 1'
#
loop_
_entity.id
_entity.type
_entity.pdbx_description
1 polymer ?
#
loop_
_entity_poly.entity_id
_entity_poly.type
_entity_poly.pdbx_seq_one_letter_code
_entity_poly.pdbx_strand_id
1 'polypeptide(L)'
;MPIVDIHTHIYPPSYVDLLRTRKTVPYVRNFEDAPDSSRLIILPGEDDPSTPSTSRGRPIGPEYYDIAQKIAFMDTHKIDKSVISLANPWLDFLPADEAGDAARKINDDVDKICAGYPGRLYAFGTLPLSADAETIVKEVERLGTLKYMRGVIMGTSGLGNGLDDPRLDPVWAAIEKAGQMIFLHPHYGLPKEVYGPRANEYGHVLPLALGFPLETTIAVSRMLLSGVWDRFQKLNVLLAHSGGTLPFLAGRIESCILHDGHLKSNGTRDNRRSVWDILKTNIYLDAVIYSEVGLGAAVAASGADRLLFGEFRSLLVNGVGKKGLLT
;
A
#
# COMPACT_ATOMS: atom_id res chain seq x y z
N MET A 1 4.89 -11.79 23.60
CA MET A 1 4.17 -11.88 22.31
C MET A 1 5.18 -11.65 21.21
N PRO A 2 5.09 -12.30 20.07
CA PRO A 2 5.99 -12.03 18.95
C PRO A 2 5.75 -10.62 18.40
N ILE A 3 6.82 -9.92 18.05
CA ILE A 3 6.77 -8.64 17.33
C ILE A 3 6.66 -8.96 15.83
N VAL A 4 5.59 -8.49 15.20
CA VAL A 4 5.31 -8.73 13.78
C VAL A 4 5.26 -7.39 13.05
N ASP A 5 6.25 -7.15 12.17
CA ASP A 5 6.26 -5.99 11.28
C ASP A 5 5.42 -6.29 10.04
N ILE A 6 4.38 -5.48 9.81
CA ILE A 6 3.45 -5.68 8.69
C ILE A 6 3.61 -4.66 7.56
N HIS A 7 4.45 -3.65 7.73
CA HIS A 7 4.63 -2.61 6.73
C HIS A 7 6.09 -2.51 6.28
N THR A 8 6.48 -3.40 5.37
CA THR A 8 7.81 -3.43 4.81
C THR A 8 7.79 -3.88 3.36
N HIS A 9 8.63 -3.25 2.54
CA HIS A 9 8.60 -3.42 1.10
C HIS A 9 9.86 -4.07 0.56
N ILE A 10 9.70 -4.78 -0.56
CA ILE A 10 10.80 -5.35 -1.34
C ILE A 10 10.58 -5.13 -2.83
N TYR A 11 11.68 -5.22 -3.59
CA TYR A 11 11.67 -5.39 -5.04
C TYR A 11 12.27 -6.77 -5.38
N PRO A 12 11.45 -7.80 -5.61
CA PRO A 12 11.96 -9.12 -5.97
C PRO A 12 12.65 -9.07 -7.35
N PRO A 13 13.61 -9.98 -7.62
CA PRO A 13 14.40 -9.97 -8.86
C PRO A 13 13.55 -9.91 -10.13
N SER A 14 12.51 -10.74 -10.22
CA SER A 14 11.62 -10.77 -11.39
C SER A 14 10.93 -9.41 -11.66
N TYR A 15 10.63 -8.64 -10.61
CA TYR A 15 10.05 -7.32 -10.77
C TYR A 15 11.08 -6.29 -11.25
N VAL A 16 12.29 -6.30 -10.70
CA VAL A 16 13.37 -5.41 -11.15
C VAL A 16 13.74 -5.70 -12.61
N ASP A 17 13.81 -6.98 -12.99
CA ASP A 17 14.07 -7.40 -14.37
C ASP A 17 12.96 -6.93 -15.31
N LEU A 18 11.70 -7.04 -14.93
CA LEU A 18 10.56 -6.49 -15.68
C LEU A 18 10.75 -4.98 -15.93
N LEU A 19 11.07 -4.23 -14.89
CA LEU A 19 11.25 -2.77 -15.01
C LEU A 19 12.45 -2.38 -15.86
N ARG A 20 13.52 -3.18 -15.88
CA ARG A 20 14.70 -2.94 -16.72
C ARG A 20 14.45 -3.12 -18.21
N THR A 21 13.46 -3.93 -18.59
CA THR A 21 13.10 -4.10 -20.02
C THR A 21 12.26 -2.94 -20.56
N ARG A 22 11.72 -2.09 -19.70
CA ARG A 22 10.77 -1.03 -20.07
C ARG A 22 11.49 0.23 -20.58
N LYS A 23 10.82 0.92 -21.50
CA LYS A 23 11.26 2.22 -22.08
C LYS A 23 10.35 3.39 -21.71
N THR A 24 9.21 3.09 -21.08
CA THR A 24 8.25 4.08 -20.58
C THR A 24 8.09 3.90 -19.07
N VAL A 25 7.76 4.95 -18.36
CA VAL A 25 7.54 4.89 -16.91
C VAL A 25 6.48 3.86 -16.53
N PRO A 26 6.67 3.13 -15.43
CA PRO A 26 7.86 3.06 -14.61
C PRO A 26 8.95 2.19 -15.27
N TYR A 27 10.22 2.54 -15.06
CA TYR A 27 11.35 1.72 -15.50
C TYR A 27 12.56 1.87 -14.55
N VAL A 28 13.48 0.91 -14.60
CA VAL A 28 14.73 0.94 -13.83
C VAL A 28 15.90 1.08 -14.79
N ARG A 29 16.83 1.97 -14.47
CA ARG A 29 18.08 2.13 -15.20
C ARG A 29 19.23 2.51 -14.29
N ASN A 30 20.44 2.27 -14.78
CA ASN A 30 21.68 2.80 -14.23
C ASN A 30 22.13 3.94 -15.13
N PHE A 31 22.72 4.99 -14.56
CA PHE A 31 23.30 6.09 -15.32
C PHE A 31 24.79 5.88 -15.53
N GLU A 32 25.36 6.42 -16.60
CA GLU A 32 26.80 6.25 -16.94
C GLU A 32 27.74 6.80 -15.86
N ASP A 33 27.36 7.91 -15.23
CA ASP A 33 28.08 8.55 -14.13
C ASP A 33 27.83 7.91 -12.75
N ALA A 34 26.93 6.91 -12.69
CA ALA A 34 26.59 6.16 -11.47
C ALA A 34 26.21 4.70 -11.82
N PRO A 35 27.13 3.91 -12.43
CA PRO A 35 26.81 2.59 -13.01
C PRO A 35 26.35 1.56 -11.98
N ASP A 36 26.78 1.70 -10.72
CA ASP A 36 26.43 0.79 -9.64
C ASP A 36 25.15 1.20 -8.88
N SER A 37 24.54 2.31 -9.30
CA SER A 37 23.34 2.84 -8.65
C SER A 37 22.12 2.70 -9.57
N SER A 38 21.28 1.69 -9.31
CA SER A 38 19.99 1.55 -10.00
C SER A 38 19.01 2.62 -9.52
N ARG A 39 18.33 3.25 -10.47
CA ARG A 39 17.30 4.28 -10.21
C ARG A 39 15.96 3.84 -10.79
N LEU A 40 14.92 3.97 -10.01
CA LEU A 40 13.54 3.74 -10.41
C LEU A 40 12.90 5.07 -10.80
N ILE A 41 12.48 5.16 -12.04
CA ILE A 41 11.75 6.30 -12.60
C ILE A 41 10.27 5.92 -12.65
N ILE A 42 9.43 6.61 -11.90
CA ILE A 42 8.00 6.28 -11.76
C ILE A 42 7.13 7.26 -12.54
N LEU A 43 7.46 8.54 -12.48
CA LEU A 43 6.65 9.59 -13.10
C LEU A 43 7.36 10.20 -14.30
N PRO A 44 6.60 10.67 -15.32
CA PRO A 44 7.18 11.44 -16.40
C PRO A 44 7.93 12.68 -15.88
N GLY A 45 9.11 12.92 -16.40
CA GLY A 45 9.97 14.06 -16.03
C GLY A 45 10.90 13.82 -14.83
N GLU A 46 10.81 12.70 -14.12
CA GLU A 46 11.78 12.34 -13.08
C GLU A 46 13.17 12.00 -13.65
N ASP A 47 13.27 11.75 -14.95
CA ASP A 47 14.52 11.48 -15.67
C ASP A 47 14.92 12.65 -16.60
N ASP A 48 14.77 13.89 -16.11
CA ASP A 48 15.19 15.08 -16.86
C ASP A 48 16.74 15.11 -16.97
N PRO A 49 17.30 15.12 -18.19
CA PRO A 49 18.76 15.20 -18.40
C PRO A 49 19.44 16.41 -17.77
N SER A 50 18.71 17.50 -17.53
CA SER A 50 19.23 18.69 -16.85
C SER A 50 19.45 18.49 -15.35
N THR A 51 18.85 17.43 -14.78
CA THR A 51 18.98 17.07 -13.36
C THR A 51 20.16 16.09 -13.18
N PRO A 52 21.00 16.24 -12.14
CA PRO A 52 22.05 15.28 -11.83
C PRO A 52 21.48 13.85 -11.69
N SER A 53 22.19 12.84 -12.21
CA SER A 53 21.74 11.44 -12.17
C SER A 53 21.38 10.96 -10.77
N THR A 54 22.11 11.42 -9.74
CA THR A 54 21.86 11.14 -8.34
C THR A 54 20.55 11.68 -7.79
N SER A 55 19.91 12.59 -8.54
CA SER A 55 18.62 13.21 -8.18
C SER A 55 17.47 12.76 -9.09
N ARG A 56 17.73 11.95 -10.14
CA ARG A 56 16.71 11.43 -11.06
C ARG A 56 16.06 10.19 -10.45
N GLY A 57 14.73 10.17 -10.32
CA GLY A 57 13.97 9.07 -9.77
C GLY A 57 14.39 8.69 -8.34
N ARG A 58 14.05 7.47 -7.93
CA ARG A 58 14.37 6.94 -6.59
C ARG A 58 15.55 5.97 -6.66
N PRO A 59 16.49 5.98 -5.70
CA PRO A 59 17.49 4.94 -5.61
C PRO A 59 16.83 3.60 -5.26
N ILE A 60 17.32 2.51 -5.87
CA ILE A 60 17.01 1.14 -5.46
C ILE A 60 18.27 0.59 -4.80
N GLY A 61 18.32 0.65 -3.49
CA GLY A 61 19.42 0.12 -2.70
C GLY A 61 19.16 -1.30 -2.19
N PRO A 62 20.19 -1.89 -1.53
CA PRO A 62 20.10 -3.25 -0.98
C PRO A 62 18.98 -3.41 0.05
N GLU A 63 18.51 -2.33 0.66
CA GLU A 63 17.37 -2.34 1.59
C GLU A 63 16.08 -2.87 0.97
N TYR A 64 15.95 -2.82 -0.37
CA TYR A 64 14.78 -3.33 -1.10
C TYR A 64 14.94 -4.75 -1.62
N TYR A 65 16.14 -5.25 -1.86
CA TYR A 65 16.34 -6.56 -2.50
C TYR A 65 17.25 -7.52 -1.75
N ASP A 66 18.06 -7.04 -0.80
CA ASP A 66 18.94 -7.90 0.01
C ASP A 66 18.19 -8.43 1.24
N ILE A 67 17.67 -9.64 1.12
CA ILE A 67 16.92 -10.27 2.19
C ILE A 67 17.78 -10.58 3.42
N ALA A 68 19.09 -10.84 3.23
CA ALA A 68 19.98 -11.07 4.37
C ALA A 68 20.13 -9.80 5.22
N GLN A 69 20.22 -8.62 4.60
CA GLN A 69 20.21 -7.34 5.33
C GLN A 69 18.86 -7.12 6.05
N LYS A 70 17.74 -7.52 5.45
CA LYS A 70 16.44 -7.44 6.10
C LYS A 70 16.37 -8.32 7.35
N ILE A 71 16.85 -9.55 7.27
CA ILE A 71 16.90 -10.45 8.43
C ILE A 71 17.83 -9.90 9.52
N ALA A 72 19.01 -9.40 9.15
CA ALA A 72 19.92 -8.75 10.12
C ALA A 72 19.28 -7.52 10.82
N PHE A 73 18.50 -6.74 10.07
CA PHE A 73 17.72 -5.64 10.63
C PHE A 73 16.65 -6.15 11.62
N MET A 74 15.90 -7.18 11.25
CA MET A 74 14.90 -7.79 12.13
C MET A 74 15.55 -8.31 13.43
N ASP A 75 16.71 -8.97 13.34
CA ASP A 75 17.43 -9.48 14.49
C ASP A 75 17.92 -8.33 15.41
N THR A 76 18.45 -7.26 14.82
CA THR A 76 18.90 -6.07 15.55
C THR A 76 17.77 -5.39 16.32
N HIS A 77 16.57 -5.34 15.72
CA HIS A 77 15.40 -4.67 16.30
C HIS A 77 14.43 -5.63 17.02
N LYS A 78 14.84 -6.91 17.18
CA LYS A 78 14.05 -7.96 17.85
C LYS A 78 12.67 -8.19 17.21
N ILE A 79 12.58 -8.02 15.89
CA ILE A 79 11.39 -8.31 15.12
C ILE A 79 11.35 -9.82 14.84
N ASP A 80 10.35 -10.51 15.37
CA ASP A 80 10.25 -11.96 15.21
C ASP A 80 9.83 -12.35 13.79
N LYS A 81 8.89 -11.62 13.21
CA LYS A 81 8.30 -11.89 11.89
C LYS A 81 8.11 -10.61 11.11
N SER A 82 8.16 -10.72 9.78
CA SER A 82 7.81 -9.62 8.89
C SER A 82 6.90 -10.09 7.77
N VAL A 83 5.91 -9.29 7.43
CA VAL A 83 5.06 -9.50 6.26
C VAL A 83 5.52 -8.54 5.17
N ILE A 84 6.29 -9.05 4.22
CA ILE A 84 6.85 -8.27 3.11
C ILE A 84 5.82 -8.05 2.00
N SER A 85 5.95 -6.96 1.28
CA SER A 85 5.10 -6.65 0.12
C SER A 85 5.90 -6.01 -1.01
N LEU A 86 5.40 -6.13 -2.24
CA LEU A 86 5.97 -5.37 -3.35
C LEU A 86 5.83 -3.87 -3.07
N ALA A 87 6.93 -3.11 -3.21
CA ALA A 87 6.83 -1.65 -3.17
C ALA A 87 6.17 -1.11 -4.45
N ASN A 88 5.55 0.07 -4.34
CA ASN A 88 5.02 0.77 -5.51
C ASN A 88 6.14 1.20 -6.49
N PRO A 89 5.84 1.29 -7.82
CA PRO A 89 4.53 1.07 -8.45
C PRO A 89 4.19 -0.42 -8.52
N TRP A 90 2.89 -0.74 -8.55
CA TRP A 90 2.46 -2.13 -8.74
C TRP A 90 2.32 -2.43 -10.24
N LEU A 91 1.38 -3.31 -10.64
CA LEU A 91 1.29 -3.81 -12.01
C LEU A 91 0.25 -3.12 -12.89
N ASP A 92 -0.37 -2.06 -12.40
CA ASP A 92 -1.39 -1.27 -13.10
C ASP A 92 -0.88 -0.54 -14.36
N PHE A 93 0.45 -0.45 -14.51
CA PHE A 93 1.11 0.07 -15.71
C PHE A 93 1.28 -0.95 -16.84
N LEU A 94 0.97 -2.22 -16.60
CA LEU A 94 1.09 -3.27 -17.61
C LEU A 94 -0.16 -3.35 -18.48
N PRO A 95 -0.04 -3.79 -19.75
CA PRO A 95 -1.17 -4.23 -20.54
C PRO A 95 -1.95 -5.34 -19.82
N ALA A 96 -3.28 -5.36 -20.04
CA ALA A 96 -4.17 -6.29 -19.35
C ALA A 96 -3.82 -7.77 -19.58
N ASP A 97 -3.34 -8.10 -20.77
CA ASP A 97 -2.95 -9.45 -21.20
C ASP A 97 -1.59 -9.89 -20.63
N GLU A 98 -0.74 -8.96 -20.17
CA GLU A 98 0.57 -9.27 -19.56
C GLU A 98 0.51 -9.32 -18.03
N ALA A 99 -0.42 -8.60 -17.42
CA ALA A 99 -0.45 -8.37 -15.98
C ALA A 99 -0.63 -9.64 -15.16
N GLY A 100 -1.42 -10.60 -15.64
CA GLY A 100 -1.69 -11.86 -14.95
C GLY A 100 -0.43 -12.73 -14.79
N ASP A 101 0.33 -12.90 -15.86
CA ASP A 101 1.57 -13.69 -15.83
C ASP A 101 2.67 -12.98 -15.02
N ALA A 102 2.75 -11.65 -15.13
CA ALA A 102 3.68 -10.85 -14.33
C ALA A 102 3.37 -10.98 -12.83
N ALA A 103 2.11 -10.84 -12.42
CA ALA A 103 1.70 -11.01 -11.02
C ALA A 103 2.06 -12.41 -10.49
N ARG A 104 1.73 -13.45 -11.25
CA ARG A 104 2.06 -14.84 -10.89
C ARG A 104 3.56 -15.02 -10.66
N LYS A 105 4.40 -14.57 -11.60
CA LYS A 105 5.86 -14.69 -11.52
C LYS A 105 6.43 -13.96 -10.31
N ILE A 106 5.97 -12.75 -10.04
CA ILE A 106 6.42 -11.93 -8.91
C ILE A 106 6.00 -12.58 -7.59
N ASN A 107 4.76 -13.04 -7.48
CA ASN A 107 4.25 -13.69 -6.28
C ASN A 107 4.95 -15.02 -5.99
N ASP A 108 5.31 -15.79 -7.03
CA ASP A 108 6.09 -17.03 -6.88
C ASP A 108 7.51 -16.73 -6.37
N ASP A 109 8.16 -15.67 -6.86
CA ASP A 109 9.46 -15.22 -6.34
C ASP A 109 9.36 -14.81 -4.86
N VAL A 110 8.32 -14.07 -4.50
CA VAL A 110 8.10 -13.61 -3.11
C VAL A 110 7.82 -14.81 -2.19
N ASP A 111 6.99 -15.76 -2.61
CA ASP A 111 6.72 -16.99 -1.82
C ASP A 111 8.01 -17.81 -1.63
N LYS A 112 8.84 -17.93 -2.68
CA LYS A 112 10.16 -18.59 -2.62
C LYS A 112 11.12 -17.86 -1.67
N ILE A 113 11.15 -16.53 -1.68
CA ILE A 113 11.93 -15.74 -0.72
C ILE A 113 11.49 -16.06 0.71
N CYS A 114 10.18 -16.05 0.98
CA CYS A 114 9.64 -16.41 2.29
C CYS A 114 9.96 -17.84 2.70
N ALA A 115 9.94 -18.78 1.75
CA ALA A 115 10.30 -20.18 1.98
C ALA A 115 11.76 -20.37 2.41
N GLY A 116 12.66 -19.47 2.01
CA GLY A 116 14.05 -19.42 2.47
C GLY A 116 14.22 -19.02 3.95
N TYR A 117 13.19 -18.43 4.55
CA TYR A 117 13.19 -17.95 5.95
C TYR A 117 11.91 -18.35 6.69
N PRO A 118 11.68 -19.68 6.85
CA PRO A 118 10.43 -20.18 7.41
C PRO A 118 10.23 -19.70 8.85
N GLY A 119 9.01 -19.20 9.14
CA GLY A 119 8.69 -18.64 10.45
C GLY A 119 9.14 -17.20 10.68
N ARG A 120 9.96 -16.63 9.78
CA ARG A 120 10.43 -15.24 9.85
C ARG A 120 9.73 -14.35 8.83
N LEU A 121 9.60 -14.80 7.57
CA LEU A 121 8.99 -14.01 6.50
C LEU A 121 7.67 -14.59 6.02
N TYR A 122 6.72 -13.70 5.80
CA TYR A 122 5.43 -13.90 5.16
C TYR A 122 5.22 -12.76 4.16
N ALA A 123 4.17 -12.80 3.33
CA ALA A 123 3.98 -11.77 2.31
C ALA A 123 2.52 -11.40 2.07
N PHE A 124 2.33 -10.19 1.54
CA PHE A 124 1.16 -9.78 0.77
C PHE A 124 1.47 -9.93 -0.72
N GLY A 125 0.65 -10.68 -1.44
CA GLY A 125 0.79 -10.85 -2.88
C GLY A 125 0.30 -9.63 -3.66
N THR A 126 0.90 -9.38 -4.83
CA THR A 126 0.44 -8.32 -5.74
C THR A 126 -0.64 -8.81 -6.68
N LEU A 127 -1.59 -7.95 -7.04
CA LEU A 127 -2.69 -8.28 -7.94
C LEU A 127 -2.49 -7.64 -9.33
N PRO A 128 -2.95 -8.31 -10.41
CA PRO A 128 -2.89 -7.78 -11.77
C PRO A 128 -4.04 -6.80 -12.04
N LEU A 129 -4.05 -5.62 -11.39
CA LEU A 129 -5.20 -4.69 -11.39
C LEU A 129 -5.50 -4.03 -12.75
N SER A 130 -4.61 -4.14 -13.74
CA SER A 130 -4.90 -3.73 -15.13
C SER A 130 -5.63 -4.82 -15.94
N ALA A 131 -5.66 -6.06 -15.45
CA ALA A 131 -6.40 -7.16 -16.07
C ALA A 131 -7.91 -7.09 -15.77
N ASP A 132 -8.67 -8.01 -16.37
CA ASP A 132 -10.08 -8.17 -16.04
C ASP A 132 -10.31 -8.79 -14.65
N ALA A 133 -11.52 -8.63 -14.13
CA ALA A 133 -11.86 -9.11 -12.79
C ALA A 133 -11.69 -10.64 -12.64
N GLU A 134 -11.91 -11.43 -13.70
CA GLU A 134 -11.75 -12.88 -13.67
C GLU A 134 -10.29 -13.28 -13.47
N THR A 135 -9.38 -12.64 -14.18
CA THR A 135 -7.94 -12.84 -14.03
C THR A 135 -7.46 -12.47 -12.63
N ILE A 136 -7.96 -11.35 -12.08
CA ILE A 136 -7.65 -10.93 -10.71
C ILE A 136 -8.17 -11.95 -9.69
N VAL A 137 -9.41 -12.42 -9.83
CA VAL A 137 -10.03 -13.44 -8.95
C VAL A 137 -9.21 -14.73 -8.96
N LYS A 138 -8.78 -15.21 -10.13
CA LYS A 138 -7.92 -16.41 -10.22
C LYS A 138 -6.61 -16.25 -9.44
N GLU A 139 -6.01 -15.07 -9.48
CA GLU A 139 -4.78 -14.81 -8.71
C GLU A 139 -5.07 -14.72 -7.20
N VAL A 140 -6.17 -14.11 -6.77
CA VAL A 140 -6.60 -14.11 -5.37
C VAL A 140 -6.78 -15.53 -4.86
N GLU A 141 -7.47 -16.40 -5.59
CA GLU A 141 -7.68 -17.80 -5.22
C GLU A 141 -6.35 -18.57 -5.14
N ARG A 142 -5.46 -18.36 -6.13
CA ARG A 142 -4.12 -18.98 -6.13
C ARG A 142 -3.28 -18.54 -4.94
N LEU A 143 -3.26 -17.25 -4.61
CA LEU A 143 -2.54 -16.72 -3.43
C LEU A 143 -3.02 -17.38 -2.13
N GLY A 144 -4.30 -17.72 -2.03
CA GLY A 144 -4.86 -18.47 -0.90
C GLY A 144 -4.27 -19.88 -0.74
N THR A 145 -3.65 -20.45 -1.78
CA THR A 145 -3.00 -21.77 -1.74
C THR A 145 -1.52 -21.71 -1.38
N LEU A 146 -0.88 -20.54 -1.47
CA LEU A 146 0.54 -20.36 -1.18
C LEU A 146 0.79 -20.26 0.32
N LYS A 147 1.77 -21.00 0.80
CA LYS A 147 2.01 -21.23 2.24
C LYS A 147 2.35 -19.94 3.01
N TYR A 148 3.06 -19.01 2.38
CA TYR A 148 3.59 -17.83 3.05
C TYR A 148 2.77 -16.56 2.79
N MET A 149 1.79 -16.60 1.90
CA MET A 149 0.90 -15.47 1.65
C MET A 149 -0.11 -15.27 2.79
N ARG A 150 -0.39 -14.02 3.14
CA ARG A 150 -1.29 -13.62 4.23
C ARG A 150 -2.38 -12.66 3.77
N GLY A 151 -2.38 -12.33 2.50
CA GLY A 151 -3.31 -11.41 1.88
C GLY A 151 -2.73 -10.81 0.63
N VAL A 152 -3.25 -9.65 0.24
CA VAL A 152 -2.87 -8.95 -0.98
C VAL A 152 -2.52 -7.50 -0.68
N ILE A 153 -1.56 -6.92 -1.43
CA ILE A 153 -1.33 -5.48 -1.45
C ILE A 153 -2.08 -4.86 -2.63
N MET A 154 -2.73 -3.74 -2.39
CA MET A 154 -3.47 -3.00 -3.41
C MET A 154 -3.17 -1.50 -3.33
N GLY A 155 -3.13 -0.86 -4.50
CA GLY A 155 -3.17 0.60 -4.61
C GLY A 155 -4.60 1.14 -4.56
N THR A 156 -4.70 2.44 -4.36
CA THR A 156 -5.98 3.17 -4.22
C THR A 156 -6.75 3.35 -5.54
N SER A 157 -6.08 3.13 -6.68
CA SER A 157 -6.68 3.31 -8.01
C SER A 157 -7.62 2.16 -8.43
N GLY A 158 -7.52 0.99 -7.78
CA GLY A 158 -8.28 -0.20 -8.18
C GLY A 158 -8.07 -0.54 -9.66
N LEU A 159 -9.16 -0.67 -10.41
CA LEU A 159 -9.15 -0.88 -11.87
C LEU A 159 -8.98 0.44 -12.68
N GLY A 160 -8.43 1.48 -12.07
CA GLY A 160 -8.24 2.81 -12.67
C GLY A 160 -9.32 3.83 -12.31
N ASN A 161 -10.50 3.40 -11.83
CA ASN A 161 -11.61 4.28 -11.45
C ASN A 161 -11.76 4.48 -9.93
N GLY A 162 -10.91 3.82 -9.13
CA GLY A 162 -10.96 3.79 -7.68
C GLY A 162 -11.56 2.51 -7.12
N LEU A 163 -11.55 2.39 -5.81
CA LEU A 163 -11.92 1.16 -5.09
C LEU A 163 -13.44 1.00 -4.91
N ASP A 164 -14.21 1.98 -5.28
CA ASP A 164 -15.68 1.97 -5.32
C ASP A 164 -16.26 1.53 -6.67
N ASP A 165 -15.40 1.18 -7.64
CA ASP A 165 -15.83 0.67 -8.94
C ASP A 165 -16.54 -0.68 -8.76
N PRO A 166 -17.83 -0.81 -9.18
CA PRO A 166 -18.61 -2.05 -9.01
C PRO A 166 -18.02 -3.26 -9.74
N ARG A 167 -17.13 -3.05 -10.72
CA ARG A 167 -16.39 -4.14 -11.37
C ARG A 167 -15.43 -4.86 -10.42
N LEU A 168 -15.10 -4.26 -9.28
CA LEU A 168 -14.31 -4.89 -8.22
C LEU A 168 -15.15 -5.82 -7.31
N ASP A 169 -16.47 -5.81 -7.37
CA ASP A 169 -17.30 -6.64 -6.50
C ASP A 169 -16.93 -8.15 -6.56
N PRO A 170 -16.64 -8.76 -7.72
CA PRO A 170 -16.17 -10.15 -7.77
C PRO A 170 -14.82 -10.35 -7.06
N VAL A 171 -13.94 -9.34 -7.10
CA VAL A 171 -12.62 -9.37 -6.44
C VAL A 171 -12.80 -9.28 -4.92
N TRP A 172 -13.67 -8.37 -4.44
CA TRP A 172 -14.00 -8.26 -3.02
C TRP A 172 -14.60 -9.56 -2.48
N ALA A 173 -15.51 -10.17 -3.22
CA ALA A 173 -16.11 -11.46 -2.86
C ALA A 173 -15.06 -12.58 -2.77
N ALA A 174 -14.11 -12.64 -3.70
CA ALA A 174 -13.04 -13.63 -3.71
C ALA A 174 -12.09 -13.46 -2.52
N ILE A 175 -11.67 -12.23 -2.22
CA ILE A 175 -10.79 -11.89 -1.09
C ILE A 175 -11.49 -12.23 0.23
N GLU A 176 -12.76 -11.83 0.38
CA GLU A 176 -13.57 -12.13 1.57
C GLU A 176 -13.73 -13.64 1.79
N LYS A 177 -14.08 -14.39 0.71
CA LYS A 177 -14.24 -15.85 0.74
C LYS A 177 -12.93 -16.55 1.11
N ALA A 178 -11.80 -16.06 0.62
CA ALA A 178 -10.47 -16.59 0.93
C ALA A 178 -9.99 -16.19 2.34
N GLY A 179 -10.69 -15.28 3.04
CA GLY A 179 -10.28 -14.75 4.34
C GLY A 179 -8.95 -13.99 4.31
N GLN A 180 -8.61 -13.41 3.16
CA GLN A 180 -7.36 -12.69 2.98
C GLN A 180 -7.48 -11.24 3.47
N MET A 181 -6.38 -10.70 3.97
CA MET A 181 -6.24 -9.29 4.32
C MET A 181 -5.87 -8.47 3.09
N ILE A 182 -6.49 -7.32 2.90
CA ILE A 182 -6.01 -6.31 1.95
C ILE A 182 -5.08 -5.36 2.69
N PHE A 183 -3.83 -5.25 2.27
CA PHE A 183 -2.97 -4.14 2.65
C PHE A 183 -3.15 -3.02 1.63
N LEU A 184 -3.94 -2.00 1.99
CA LEU A 184 -4.21 -0.86 1.13
C LEU A 184 -3.14 0.21 1.35
N HIS A 185 -2.40 0.50 0.30
CA HIS A 185 -1.29 1.44 0.34
C HIS A 185 -1.47 2.53 -0.73
N PRO A 186 -1.19 3.81 -0.44
CA PRO A 186 -1.24 4.88 -1.43
C PRO A 186 -0.22 4.65 -2.55
N HIS A 187 -0.55 5.13 -3.74
CA HIS A 187 0.20 4.78 -4.95
C HIS A 187 1.00 5.97 -5.51
N TYR A 188 0.30 6.98 -6.01
CA TYR A 188 0.90 8.10 -6.72
C TYR A 188 0.74 9.44 -6.00
N GLY A 189 0.03 9.47 -4.87
CA GLY A 189 -0.37 10.71 -4.21
C GLY A 189 -1.51 11.42 -4.94
N LEU A 190 -1.65 12.70 -4.67
CA LEU A 190 -2.64 13.55 -5.32
C LEU A 190 -2.08 14.21 -6.58
N PRO A 191 -2.93 14.69 -7.50
CA PRO A 191 -2.51 15.48 -8.65
C PRO A 191 -1.67 16.69 -8.24
N LYS A 192 -0.67 17.05 -9.06
CA LYS A 192 0.28 18.15 -8.76
C LYS A 192 -0.39 19.49 -8.46
N GLU A 193 -1.51 19.74 -9.12
CA GLU A 193 -2.31 20.97 -8.99
C GLU A 193 -2.80 21.20 -7.56
N VAL A 194 -3.02 20.12 -6.80
CA VAL A 194 -3.45 20.17 -5.39
C VAL A 194 -2.40 20.83 -4.50
N TYR A 195 -1.12 20.64 -4.83
CA TYR A 195 0.00 21.15 -4.02
C TYR A 195 0.39 22.59 -4.36
N GLY A 196 -0.18 23.16 -5.41
CA GLY A 196 0.09 24.53 -5.87
C GLY A 196 1.36 24.67 -6.73
N PRO A 197 1.56 25.87 -7.33
CA PRO A 197 2.58 26.08 -8.36
C PRO A 197 4.03 25.99 -7.86
N ARG A 198 4.24 26.15 -6.56
CA ARG A 198 5.58 26.09 -5.95
C ARG A 198 5.92 24.73 -5.32
N ALA A 199 5.12 23.70 -5.56
CA ALA A 199 5.30 22.40 -4.92
C ALA A 199 6.70 21.80 -5.11
N ASN A 200 7.30 21.99 -6.28
CA ASN A 200 8.64 21.48 -6.58
C ASN A 200 9.75 22.09 -5.69
N GLU A 201 9.53 23.28 -5.11
CA GLU A 201 10.49 23.91 -4.19
C GLU A 201 10.57 23.20 -2.84
N TYR A 202 9.58 22.38 -2.51
CA TYR A 202 9.46 21.65 -1.23
C TYR A 202 9.87 20.17 -1.34
N GLY A 203 10.50 19.76 -2.45
CA GLY A 203 10.94 18.39 -2.68
C GLY A 203 9.77 17.41 -2.62
N HIS A 204 9.96 16.30 -1.90
CA HIS A 204 8.95 15.24 -1.78
C HIS A 204 8.07 15.37 -0.51
N VAL A 205 8.18 16.48 0.25
CA VAL A 205 7.45 16.62 1.52
C VAL A 205 5.94 16.62 1.30
N LEU A 206 5.44 17.41 0.36
CA LEU A 206 3.99 17.50 0.13
C LEU A 206 3.38 16.18 -0.39
N PRO A 207 3.95 15.48 -1.39
CA PRO A 207 3.44 14.18 -1.80
C PRO A 207 3.46 13.12 -0.70
N LEU A 208 4.54 13.06 0.08
CA LEU A 208 4.71 12.01 1.11
C LEU A 208 3.91 12.31 2.38
N ALA A 209 3.96 13.57 2.87
CA ALA A 209 3.34 13.93 4.13
C ALA A 209 1.83 14.22 4.02
N LEU A 210 1.36 14.69 2.87
CA LEU A 210 -0.05 15.03 2.63
C LEU A 210 -0.69 14.16 1.55
N GLY A 211 -0.01 13.99 0.41
CA GLY A 211 -0.55 13.27 -0.74
C GLY A 211 -0.96 11.85 -0.40
N PHE A 212 -0.07 11.05 0.13
CA PHE A 212 -0.33 9.66 0.49
C PHE A 212 -1.43 9.51 1.55
N PRO A 213 -1.40 10.23 2.69
CA PRO A 213 -2.48 10.18 3.66
C PRO A 213 -3.85 10.58 3.11
N LEU A 214 -3.92 11.64 2.30
CA LEU A 214 -5.16 12.10 1.72
C LEU A 214 -5.67 11.17 0.60
N GLU A 215 -4.78 10.61 -0.22
CA GLU A 215 -5.12 9.58 -1.22
C GLU A 215 -5.81 8.38 -0.57
N THR A 216 -5.22 7.83 0.50
CA THR A 216 -5.83 6.74 1.29
C THR A 216 -7.18 7.14 1.85
N THR A 217 -7.27 8.33 2.45
CA THR A 217 -8.51 8.82 3.04
C THR A 217 -9.62 8.96 2.02
N ILE A 218 -9.33 9.51 0.84
CA ILE A 218 -10.30 9.65 -0.26
C ILE A 218 -10.76 8.27 -0.76
N ALA A 219 -9.81 7.36 -1.00
CA ALA A 219 -10.13 6.02 -1.49
C ALA A 219 -11.05 5.25 -0.50
N VAL A 220 -10.72 5.27 0.79
CA VAL A 220 -11.54 4.61 1.81
C VAL A 220 -12.90 5.29 1.99
N SER A 221 -12.95 6.64 1.92
CA SER A 221 -14.23 7.37 1.96
C SER A 221 -15.15 6.98 0.81
N ARG A 222 -14.61 6.78 -0.40
CA ARG A 222 -15.36 6.29 -1.55
C ARG A 222 -15.87 4.86 -1.33
N MET A 223 -15.06 3.95 -0.79
CA MET A 223 -15.48 2.60 -0.42
C MET A 223 -16.62 2.61 0.63
N LEU A 224 -16.50 3.49 1.63
CA LEU A 224 -17.57 3.73 2.61
C LEU A 224 -18.84 4.20 1.91
N LEU A 225 -18.77 5.24 1.08
CA LEU A 225 -19.90 5.84 0.41
C LEU A 225 -20.58 4.92 -0.62
N SER A 226 -19.86 4.05 -1.27
CA SER A 226 -20.40 3.06 -2.21
C SER A 226 -20.93 1.78 -1.54
N GLY A 227 -20.79 1.65 -0.22
CA GLY A 227 -21.29 0.50 0.55
C GLY A 227 -20.52 -0.80 0.30
N VAL A 228 -19.21 -0.75 0.06
CA VAL A 228 -18.39 -1.96 -0.10
C VAL A 228 -18.54 -2.86 1.12
N TRP A 229 -18.39 -2.32 2.34
CA TRP A 229 -18.53 -3.10 3.57
C TRP A 229 -19.97 -3.47 3.97
N ASP A 230 -20.97 -2.87 3.33
CA ASP A 230 -22.37 -3.30 3.49
C ASP A 230 -22.62 -4.58 2.68
N ARG A 231 -21.96 -4.71 1.51
CA ARG A 231 -22.01 -5.91 0.66
C ARG A 231 -21.04 -7.01 1.11
N PHE A 232 -19.83 -6.63 1.54
CA PHE A 232 -18.74 -7.55 1.90
C PHE A 232 -18.36 -7.35 3.36
N GLN A 233 -19.21 -7.87 4.26
CA GLN A 233 -19.15 -7.58 5.70
C GLN A 233 -17.95 -8.18 6.42
N LYS A 234 -17.28 -9.18 5.84
CA LYS A 234 -16.07 -9.81 6.39
C LYS A 234 -14.79 -9.37 5.69
N LEU A 235 -14.87 -8.43 4.76
CA LEU A 235 -13.71 -7.90 4.05
C LEU A 235 -12.85 -7.08 5.02
N ASN A 236 -11.62 -7.55 5.28
CA ASN A 236 -10.68 -6.91 6.18
C ASN A 236 -9.64 -6.12 5.38
N VAL A 237 -9.42 -4.87 5.80
CA VAL A 237 -8.48 -3.95 5.16
C VAL A 237 -7.54 -3.37 6.20
N LEU A 238 -6.24 -3.56 5.98
CA LEU A 238 -5.17 -2.90 6.69
C LEU A 238 -4.79 -1.63 5.92
N LEU A 239 -4.91 -0.48 6.54
CA LEU A 239 -4.58 0.81 5.93
C LEU A 239 -3.15 1.22 6.30
N ALA A 240 -2.37 1.56 5.28
CA ALA A 240 -1.05 2.15 5.47
C ALA A 240 -1.13 3.53 6.13
N HIS A 241 -0.03 3.93 6.79
CA HIS A 241 0.16 5.25 7.39
C HIS A 241 -0.97 5.62 8.37
N SER A 242 -1.33 4.69 9.24
CA SER A 242 -2.42 4.80 10.23
C SER A 242 -3.76 5.24 9.63
N GLY A 243 -4.03 4.84 8.38
CA GLY A 243 -5.25 5.22 7.66
C GLY A 243 -5.28 6.66 7.16
N GLY A 244 -4.11 7.30 7.08
CA GLY A 244 -4.01 8.69 6.61
C GLY A 244 -4.65 9.69 7.56
N THR A 245 -5.61 10.46 7.07
CA THR A 245 -6.40 11.39 7.89
C THR A 245 -7.77 10.83 8.28
N LEU A 246 -8.07 9.59 7.91
CA LEU A 246 -9.38 8.97 8.16
C LEU A 246 -9.76 8.94 9.64
N PRO A 247 -8.88 8.57 10.61
CA PRO A 247 -9.22 8.60 12.03
C PRO A 247 -9.70 9.95 12.52
N PHE A 248 -9.08 11.03 12.03
CA PHE A 248 -9.46 12.41 12.37
C PHE A 248 -10.77 12.85 11.70
N LEU A 249 -11.01 12.41 10.46
CA LEU A 249 -12.17 12.84 9.67
C LEU A 249 -13.40 11.95 9.82
N ALA A 250 -13.30 10.78 10.46
CA ALA A 250 -14.36 9.77 10.56
C ALA A 250 -15.71 10.35 11.06
N GLY A 251 -15.66 11.14 12.14
CA GLY A 251 -16.87 11.77 12.69
C GLY A 251 -17.48 12.82 11.73
N ARG A 252 -16.66 13.53 10.96
CA ARG A 252 -17.16 14.47 9.96
C ARG A 252 -17.79 13.75 8.78
N ILE A 253 -17.16 12.67 8.30
CA ILE A 253 -17.70 11.83 7.22
C ILE A 253 -19.05 11.26 7.65
N GLU A 254 -19.14 10.66 8.84
CA GLU A 254 -20.38 10.13 9.39
C GLU A 254 -21.48 11.19 9.46
N SER A 255 -21.16 12.36 10.02
CA SER A 255 -22.10 13.48 10.10
C SER A 255 -22.60 13.93 8.72
N CYS A 256 -21.71 14.06 7.73
CA CYS A 256 -22.10 14.42 6.37
C CYS A 256 -23.02 13.37 5.75
N ILE A 257 -22.73 12.09 5.92
CA ILE A 257 -23.59 10.98 5.45
C ILE A 257 -24.99 11.07 6.03
N LEU A 258 -25.10 11.33 7.35
CA LEU A 258 -26.37 11.41 8.04
C LEU A 258 -27.23 12.61 7.66
N HIS A 259 -26.60 13.73 7.28
CA HIS A 259 -27.30 14.97 6.97
C HIS A 259 -27.50 15.23 5.47
N ASP A 260 -26.84 14.45 4.58
CA ASP A 260 -26.97 14.66 3.15
C ASP A 260 -28.35 14.24 2.62
N GLY A 261 -29.05 15.21 1.98
CA GLY A 261 -30.41 14.99 1.48
C GLY A 261 -30.48 14.00 0.33
N HIS A 262 -29.44 13.93 -0.52
CA HIS A 262 -29.38 12.99 -1.64
C HIS A 262 -29.22 11.55 -1.14
N LEU A 263 -28.31 11.32 -0.18
CA LEU A 263 -28.12 9.98 0.41
C LEU A 263 -29.34 9.51 1.19
N LYS A 264 -30.11 10.44 1.77
CA LYS A 264 -31.40 10.15 2.41
C LYS A 264 -32.45 9.76 1.39
N SER A 265 -32.59 10.53 0.31
CA SER A 265 -33.69 10.36 -0.66
C SER A 265 -33.54 9.08 -1.50
N ASN A 266 -32.31 8.62 -1.78
CA ASN A 266 -32.05 7.40 -2.51
C ASN A 266 -31.99 6.12 -1.65
N GLY A 267 -32.29 6.23 -0.34
CA GLY A 267 -32.29 5.10 0.59
C GLY A 267 -30.93 4.57 0.98
N THR A 268 -29.84 5.14 0.45
CA THR A 268 -28.48 4.68 0.72
C THR A 268 -28.14 4.80 2.21
N ARG A 269 -28.64 5.84 2.89
CA ARG A 269 -28.34 6.11 4.29
C ARG A 269 -28.84 5.02 5.24
N ASP A 270 -30.05 4.54 5.03
CA ASP A 270 -30.79 3.77 6.05
C ASP A 270 -30.34 2.30 6.11
N ASN A 271 -29.64 1.80 5.09
CA ASN A 271 -29.19 0.41 4.97
C ASN A 271 -27.66 0.24 5.10
N ARG A 272 -26.94 1.25 5.61
CA ARG A 272 -25.48 1.18 5.68
C ARG A 272 -24.99 1.13 7.11
N ARG A 273 -23.87 0.45 7.27
CA ARG A 273 -23.12 0.40 8.51
C ARG A 273 -22.48 1.77 8.79
N SER A 274 -22.37 2.14 10.05
CA SER A 274 -21.71 3.39 10.42
C SER A 274 -20.21 3.33 10.10
N VAL A 275 -19.61 4.50 9.86
CA VAL A 275 -18.16 4.63 9.67
C VAL A 275 -17.41 4.08 10.88
N TRP A 276 -17.94 4.32 12.10
CA TRP A 276 -17.33 3.85 13.35
C TRP A 276 -17.39 2.33 13.51
N ASP A 277 -18.50 1.71 13.09
CA ASP A 277 -18.61 0.25 13.12
C ASP A 277 -17.60 -0.39 12.18
N ILE A 278 -17.47 0.12 10.94
CA ILE A 278 -16.51 -0.39 9.95
C ILE A 278 -15.06 -0.21 10.43
N LEU A 279 -14.72 0.94 11.02
CA LEU A 279 -13.40 1.19 11.59
C LEU A 279 -13.05 0.20 12.71
N LYS A 280 -14.03 -0.21 13.52
CA LYS A 280 -13.84 -1.10 14.66
C LYS A 280 -13.92 -2.59 14.32
N THR A 281 -14.42 -2.95 13.14
CA THR A 281 -14.67 -4.36 12.81
C THR A 281 -13.90 -4.84 11.57
N ASN A 282 -13.73 -4.00 10.56
CA ASN A 282 -13.15 -4.38 9.26
C ASN A 282 -11.79 -3.74 8.98
N ILE A 283 -11.52 -2.58 9.59
CA ILE A 283 -10.31 -1.83 9.31
C ILE A 283 -9.27 -2.07 10.39
N TYR A 284 -8.06 -2.38 9.96
CA TYR A 284 -6.84 -2.35 10.74
C TYR A 284 -5.99 -1.16 10.29
N LEU A 285 -5.19 -0.62 11.20
CA LEU A 285 -4.28 0.48 10.93
C LEU A 285 -2.86 0.04 11.25
N ASP A 286 -1.88 0.47 10.46
CA ASP A 286 -0.50 0.35 10.89
C ASP A 286 -0.11 1.48 11.88
N ALA A 287 1.02 1.34 12.55
CA ALA A 287 1.52 2.34 13.49
C ALA A 287 2.49 3.36 12.85
N VAL A 288 2.50 3.47 11.51
CA VAL A 288 3.43 4.34 10.78
C VAL A 288 2.88 5.77 10.69
N ILE A 289 2.94 6.53 11.79
CA ILE A 289 2.40 7.91 11.87
C ILE A 289 3.36 8.92 12.50
N TYR A 290 4.46 8.46 13.13
CA TYR A 290 5.55 9.28 13.65
C TYR A 290 5.15 10.28 14.75
N SER A 291 3.98 10.14 15.40
CA SER A 291 3.57 11.00 16.52
C SER A 291 2.58 10.32 17.45
N GLU A 292 2.67 10.64 18.75
CA GLU A 292 1.73 10.18 19.78
C GLU A 292 0.30 10.68 19.50
N VAL A 293 0.17 11.88 18.95
CA VAL A 293 -1.14 12.46 18.61
C VAL A 293 -1.83 11.65 17.52
N GLY A 294 -1.09 11.32 16.44
CA GLY A 294 -1.62 10.50 15.35
C GLY A 294 -1.94 9.08 15.80
N LEU A 295 -1.05 8.48 16.60
CA LEU A 295 -1.25 7.14 17.16
C LEU A 295 -2.48 7.10 18.09
N GLY A 296 -2.63 8.12 18.96
CA GLY A 296 -3.80 8.27 19.82
C GLY A 296 -5.11 8.39 19.03
N ALA A 297 -5.11 9.15 17.94
CA ALA A 297 -6.26 9.26 17.05
C ALA A 297 -6.61 7.93 16.38
N ALA A 298 -5.61 7.18 15.91
CA ALA A 298 -5.80 5.85 15.33
C ALA A 298 -6.42 4.87 16.34
N VAL A 299 -5.87 4.80 17.57
CA VAL A 299 -6.40 3.97 18.66
C VAL A 299 -7.83 4.37 19.04
N ALA A 300 -8.11 5.66 19.14
CA ALA A 300 -9.45 6.14 19.47
C ALA A 300 -10.49 5.79 18.39
N ALA A 301 -10.09 5.80 17.13
CA ALA A 301 -10.98 5.50 16.01
C ALA A 301 -11.26 4.00 15.82
N SER A 302 -10.24 3.15 15.87
CA SER A 302 -10.36 1.73 15.52
C SER A 302 -10.24 0.78 16.72
N GLY A 303 -9.61 1.20 17.81
CA GLY A 303 -9.25 0.35 18.95
C GLY A 303 -7.76 -0.07 18.90
N ALA A 304 -7.19 -0.29 20.09
CA ALA A 304 -5.79 -0.72 20.22
C ALA A 304 -5.54 -2.12 19.64
N ASP A 305 -6.54 -2.98 19.64
CA ASP A 305 -6.52 -4.33 19.06
C ASP A 305 -6.54 -4.34 17.53
N ARG A 306 -6.78 -3.20 16.92
CA ARG A 306 -6.78 -2.98 15.47
C ARG A 306 -5.53 -2.24 14.96
N LEU A 307 -4.62 -1.87 15.86
CA LEU A 307 -3.38 -1.22 15.50
C LEU A 307 -2.26 -2.25 15.38
N LEU A 308 -1.62 -2.32 14.23
CA LEU A 308 -0.57 -3.28 13.94
C LEU A 308 0.79 -2.57 13.86
N PHE A 309 1.82 -3.22 14.37
CA PHE A 309 3.16 -2.68 14.29
C PHE A 309 3.67 -2.71 12.84
N GLY A 310 4.26 -1.60 12.41
CA GLY A 310 4.92 -1.47 11.12
C GLY A 310 6.12 -0.54 11.23
N GLU A 311 7.23 -0.92 10.60
CA GLU A 311 8.44 -0.10 10.56
C GLU A 311 8.88 0.12 9.11
N PHE A 312 8.89 1.39 8.67
CA PHE A 312 9.30 1.77 7.32
C PHE A 312 10.81 2.01 7.25
N ARG A 313 11.59 0.96 6.97
CA ARG A 313 13.05 1.00 6.94
C ARG A 313 13.66 2.02 5.97
N SER A 314 13.02 2.30 4.84
CA SER A 314 13.61 3.14 3.79
C SER A 314 13.84 4.61 4.17
N LEU A 315 13.16 5.10 5.22
CA LEU A 315 13.37 6.46 5.75
C LEU A 315 14.48 6.54 6.82
N LEU A 316 14.89 5.42 7.40
CA LEU A 316 15.88 5.39 8.49
C LEU A 316 17.34 5.34 8.01
N VAL A 317 17.60 5.06 6.74
CA VAL A 317 18.96 4.92 6.19
C VAL A 317 19.72 6.25 6.11
N ASN A 318 19.04 7.39 6.15
CA ASN A 318 19.65 8.71 6.05
C ASN A 318 19.77 9.46 7.40
N GLY A 319 20.04 8.78 8.50
CA GLY A 319 20.62 9.42 9.70
C GLY A 319 19.67 10.30 10.52
N VAL A 320 18.35 10.21 10.36
CA VAL A 320 17.41 10.86 11.28
C VAL A 320 17.20 9.96 12.49
N GLY A 321 18.00 10.23 13.43
CA GLY A 321 17.94 10.12 14.87
C GLY A 321 17.36 8.89 15.54
N LYS A 322 18.25 8.11 16.16
CA LYS A 322 17.99 7.20 17.29
C LYS A 322 17.37 7.88 18.55
N LYS A 323 16.71 9.00 18.43
CA LYS A 323 16.13 9.73 19.57
C LYS A 323 14.69 10.18 19.22
N GLY A 324 13.72 9.33 19.46
CA GLY A 324 12.34 9.78 19.41
C GLY A 324 11.23 8.75 19.25
N LEU A 325 11.50 7.46 19.26
CA LEU A 325 10.45 6.46 19.01
C LEU A 325 10.26 5.43 20.12
N LEU A 326 11.00 5.49 21.23
CA LEU A 326 10.81 4.61 22.39
C LEU A 326 11.13 5.38 23.68
N THR A 327 10.21 6.24 24.13
CA THR A 327 10.03 6.57 25.55
C THR A 327 8.55 6.71 25.84
#